data_0cdea1ff4c6a58eced9c82792752ada4
#
_entry.id   0cdea1ff4c6a58eced9c82792752ada4
#
_cell.length_a   1.000
_cell.length_b   1.000
_cell.length_c   1.000
_cell.angle_alpha   90.00
_cell.angle_beta   90.00
_cell.angle_gamma   90.00
#
_symmetry.space_group_name_H-M   'P 1'
#
loop_
_entity.id
_entity.type
_entity.pdbx_description
1 polymer ?
#
loop_
_entity_poly.entity_id
_entity_poly.type
_entity_poly.pdbx_seq_one_letter_code
_entity_poly.pdbx_strand_id
1 'polypeptide(L)'
;VIPSGAQRRTIVARVAEQERVSDVWADPTGRWRRLDLLNAGLFALVCVPLHLRVGLAASVTALVLAGALAVRHRSWVAMSGLALAAGMIQLLAGQTAYVADLAYAPLFFTLGQQADRRVRLTALGVAVLASVAGATNVVLAGEQAPPDTAIGLALSLMGTTALAAIICVGGWVAGFIRWQQRQAVQARIDARLAAAEQRRIAQLYDLEQERRRIATDMHDVVAHSWAVVAAQADGA
;
A
#
# COMPACT_ATOMS: atom_id res chain seq x y z
N VAL A 1 -13.34 -34.72 -9.56
CA VAL A 1 -12.48 -35.46 -8.61
C VAL A 1 -12.51 -34.70 -7.30
N ILE A 2 -13.17 -35.26 -6.27
CA ILE A 2 -13.32 -34.65 -4.93
C ILE A 2 -11.94 -34.80 -4.23
N PRO A 3 -11.28 -33.71 -3.78
CA PRO A 3 -9.98 -33.81 -3.13
C PRO A 3 -10.07 -34.62 -1.84
N SER A 4 -9.12 -35.53 -1.65
CA SER A 4 -9.04 -36.40 -0.46
C SER A 4 -8.91 -35.56 0.82
N GLY A 5 -9.32 -36.13 1.97
CA GLY A 5 -9.28 -35.41 3.25
C GLY A 5 -7.89 -34.82 3.61
N ALA A 6 -6.82 -35.45 3.16
CA ALA A 6 -5.44 -34.93 3.31
C ALA A 6 -5.20 -33.68 2.44
N GLN A 7 -5.70 -33.67 1.21
CA GLN A 7 -5.58 -32.50 0.31
C GLN A 7 -6.41 -31.32 0.81
N ARG A 8 -7.58 -31.54 1.39
CA ARG A 8 -8.38 -30.48 2.01
C ARG A 8 -7.65 -29.83 3.20
N ARG A 9 -6.99 -30.62 4.06
CA ARG A 9 -6.20 -30.09 5.18
C ARG A 9 -5.02 -29.26 4.70
N THR A 10 -4.37 -29.66 3.61
CA THR A 10 -3.24 -28.92 3.04
C THR A 10 -3.69 -27.60 2.39
N ILE A 11 -4.85 -27.57 1.74
CA ILE A 11 -5.42 -26.36 1.16
C ILE A 11 -5.84 -25.38 2.28
N VAL A 12 -6.50 -25.85 3.31
CA VAL A 12 -6.92 -25.04 4.47
C VAL A 12 -5.69 -24.49 5.21
N ALA A 13 -4.64 -25.30 5.40
CA ALA A 13 -3.39 -24.85 6.01
C ALA A 13 -2.68 -23.78 5.15
N ARG A 14 -2.69 -23.92 3.82
CA ARG A 14 -2.13 -22.90 2.91
C ARG A 14 -2.92 -21.59 2.92
N VAL A 15 -4.26 -21.67 2.95
CA VAL A 15 -5.11 -20.46 3.04
C VAL A 15 -4.89 -19.77 4.38
N ALA A 16 -4.80 -20.50 5.49
CA ALA A 16 -4.50 -19.94 6.80
C ALA A 16 -3.07 -19.39 6.90
N GLU A 17 -2.13 -19.95 6.15
CA GLU A 17 -0.75 -19.44 6.04
C GLU A 17 -0.69 -18.18 5.17
N GLN A 18 -1.49 -18.10 4.15
CA GLN A 18 -1.62 -16.94 3.26
C GLN A 18 -2.35 -15.78 3.97
N GLU A 19 -3.34 -16.08 4.80
CA GLU A 19 -3.92 -15.11 5.74
C GLU A 19 -2.90 -14.61 6.77
N ARG A 20 -2.08 -15.49 7.35
CA ARG A 20 -0.99 -15.06 8.25
C ARG A 20 0.07 -14.21 7.56
N VAL A 21 0.39 -14.45 6.30
CA VAL A 21 1.34 -13.62 5.54
C VAL A 21 0.73 -12.26 5.23
N SER A 22 -0.58 -12.16 5.03
CA SER A 22 -1.26 -10.85 4.94
C SER A 22 -1.25 -10.12 6.29
N ASP A 23 -1.30 -10.84 7.41
CA ASP A 23 -1.23 -10.29 8.76
C ASP A 23 0.19 -9.88 9.20
N VAL A 24 1.24 -10.34 8.50
CA VAL A 24 2.63 -9.85 8.72
C VAL A 24 2.77 -8.36 8.38
N TRP A 25 1.87 -7.81 7.59
CA TRP A 25 1.76 -6.38 7.33
C TRP A 25 0.78 -5.65 8.26
N ALA A 26 -0.09 -6.39 8.99
CA ALA A 26 -0.80 -5.87 10.13
C ALA A 26 0.22 -5.73 11.27
N ASP A 27 0.37 -4.54 11.83
CA ASP A 27 1.34 -4.21 12.88
C ASP A 27 1.13 -5.07 14.15
N PRO A 28 1.79 -6.25 14.30
CA PRO A 28 1.56 -7.13 15.45
C PRO A 28 2.11 -6.54 16.75
N THR A 29 2.90 -5.45 16.66
CA THR A 29 3.61 -4.84 17.79
C THR A 29 3.03 -3.50 18.22
N GLY A 30 2.05 -2.96 17.52
CA GLY A 30 1.52 -1.62 17.76
C GLY A 30 2.55 -0.50 17.52
N ARG A 31 3.65 -0.83 16.84
CA ARG A 31 4.77 0.09 16.58
C ARG A 31 4.34 1.26 15.70
N TRP A 32 3.58 0.99 14.65
CA TRP A 32 3.04 2.02 13.75
C TRP A 32 2.10 2.97 14.49
N ARG A 33 1.27 2.43 15.38
CA ARG A 33 0.36 3.22 16.21
C ARG A 33 1.12 4.17 17.13
N ARG A 34 2.20 3.70 17.77
CA ARG A 34 3.04 4.54 18.63
C ARG A 34 3.73 5.64 17.83
N LEU A 35 4.24 5.30 16.64
CA LEU A 35 4.86 6.28 15.75
C LEU A 35 3.87 7.32 15.24
N ASP A 36 2.63 6.93 14.91
CA ASP A 36 1.59 7.90 14.50
C ASP A 36 1.21 8.83 15.64
N LEU A 37 1.06 8.31 16.85
CA LEU A 37 0.76 9.14 18.03
C LEU A 37 1.94 10.08 18.35
N LEU A 38 3.18 9.62 18.25
CA LEU A 38 4.36 10.47 18.43
C LEU A 38 4.45 11.56 17.38
N ASN A 39 4.24 11.22 16.10
CA ASN A 39 4.25 12.19 15.01
C ASN A 39 3.10 13.19 15.15
N ALA A 40 1.90 12.75 15.50
CA ALA A 40 0.76 13.62 15.73
C ALA A 40 0.98 14.52 16.94
N GLY A 41 1.54 14.00 18.03
CA GLY A 41 1.90 14.77 19.22
C GLY A 41 2.97 15.81 18.96
N LEU A 42 4.03 15.43 18.24
CA LEU A 42 5.10 16.38 17.84
C LEU A 42 4.54 17.46 16.90
N PHE A 43 3.73 17.06 15.93
CA PHE A 43 3.07 18.00 15.03
C PHE A 43 2.17 18.98 15.78
N ALA A 44 1.33 18.49 16.70
CA ALA A 44 0.48 19.36 17.54
C ALA A 44 1.31 20.30 18.40
N LEU A 45 2.36 19.79 19.04
CA LEU A 45 3.26 20.57 19.90
C LEU A 45 3.91 21.75 19.17
N VAL A 46 4.26 21.58 17.89
CA VAL A 46 4.90 22.62 17.07
C VAL A 46 3.86 23.51 16.43
N CYS A 47 2.86 22.93 15.75
CA CYS A 47 1.92 23.69 14.91
C CYS A 47 0.86 24.44 15.72
N VAL A 48 0.33 23.87 16.81
CA VAL A 48 -0.73 24.57 17.58
C VAL A 48 -0.24 25.88 18.18
N PRO A 49 0.89 25.97 18.91
CA PRO A 49 1.37 27.24 19.45
C PRO A 49 1.74 28.25 18.36
N LEU A 50 2.29 27.78 17.24
CA LEU A 50 2.66 28.63 16.11
C LEU A 50 1.42 29.33 15.53
N HIS A 51 0.31 28.60 15.39
CA HIS A 51 -0.93 29.11 14.80
C HIS A 51 -1.82 29.89 15.79
N LEU A 52 -1.55 29.81 17.10
CA LEU A 52 -2.23 30.70 18.09
C LEU A 52 -1.99 32.19 17.81
N ARG A 53 -0.86 32.52 17.17
CA ARG A 53 -0.56 33.92 16.77
C ARG A 53 -1.32 34.36 15.52
N VAL A 54 -1.79 33.41 14.70
CA VAL A 54 -2.56 33.67 13.47
C VAL A 54 -4.05 33.78 13.82
N GLY A 55 -4.56 32.87 14.66
CA GLY A 55 -5.95 32.88 15.10
C GLY A 55 -6.41 31.52 15.65
N LEU A 56 -7.54 31.55 16.34
CA LEU A 56 -8.12 30.35 16.94
C LEU A 56 -8.49 29.30 15.91
N ALA A 57 -9.05 29.70 14.76
CA ALA A 57 -9.43 28.77 13.69
C ALA A 57 -8.21 28.03 13.12
N ALA A 58 -7.09 28.72 12.89
CA ALA A 58 -5.85 28.09 12.43
C ALA A 58 -5.28 27.09 13.44
N SER A 59 -5.38 27.42 14.75
CA SER A 59 -4.96 26.49 15.82
C SER A 59 -5.85 25.25 15.91
N VAL A 60 -7.18 25.42 15.78
CA VAL A 60 -8.15 24.31 15.75
C VAL A 60 -7.89 23.42 14.53
N THR A 61 -7.63 24.01 13.36
CA THR A 61 -7.25 23.27 12.15
C THR A 61 -6.00 22.43 12.39
N ALA A 62 -4.94 23.01 12.97
CA ALA A 62 -3.71 22.27 13.29
C ALA A 62 -3.97 21.10 14.24
N LEU A 63 -4.85 21.27 15.24
CA LEU A 63 -5.24 20.21 16.16
C LEU A 63 -6.03 19.09 15.48
N VAL A 64 -6.97 19.45 14.60
CA VAL A 64 -7.79 18.47 13.83
C VAL A 64 -6.89 17.70 12.88
N LEU A 65 -5.92 18.34 12.22
CA LEU A 65 -4.94 17.67 11.37
C LEU A 65 -4.01 16.74 12.15
N ALA A 66 -3.61 17.13 13.37
CA ALA A 66 -2.89 16.23 14.27
C ALA A 66 -3.71 14.99 14.61
N GLY A 67 -5.01 15.15 14.88
CA GLY A 67 -5.95 14.04 15.06
C GLY A 67 -6.04 13.14 13.83
N ALA A 68 -6.10 13.71 12.62
CA ALA A 68 -6.09 12.95 11.37
C ALA A 68 -4.80 12.12 11.22
N LEU A 69 -3.64 12.69 11.56
CA LEU A 69 -2.35 11.96 11.56
C LEU A 69 -2.33 10.81 12.58
N ALA A 70 -2.94 10.99 13.74
CA ALA A 70 -2.98 9.97 14.80
C ALA A 70 -3.81 8.74 14.40
N VAL A 71 -4.86 8.92 13.57
CA VAL A 71 -5.77 7.83 13.18
C VAL A 71 -5.49 7.28 11.77
N ARG A 72 -4.49 7.79 11.05
CA ARG A 72 -4.27 7.50 9.63
C ARG A 72 -4.09 6.01 9.29
N HIS A 73 -3.45 5.22 10.15
CA HIS A 73 -3.26 3.78 9.96
C HIS A 73 -4.38 2.93 10.57
N ARG A 74 -5.27 3.53 11.35
CA ARG A 74 -6.39 2.82 11.99
C ARG A 74 -7.65 2.84 11.12
N SER A 75 -7.99 4.01 10.56
CA SER A 75 -9.20 4.19 9.75
C SER A 75 -8.98 5.31 8.74
N TRP A 76 -8.87 4.92 7.47
CA TRP A 76 -8.76 5.89 6.38
C TRP A 76 -10.00 6.78 6.27
N VAL A 77 -11.18 6.26 6.65
CA VAL A 77 -12.44 7.03 6.65
C VAL A 77 -12.41 8.12 7.72
N ALA A 78 -12.05 7.79 8.96
CA ALA A 78 -11.93 8.77 10.04
C ALA A 78 -10.85 9.80 9.72
N MET A 79 -9.70 9.38 9.21
CA MET A 79 -8.62 10.27 8.75
C MET A 79 -9.13 11.26 7.69
N SER A 80 -9.81 10.76 6.66
CA SER A 80 -10.34 11.61 5.57
C SER A 80 -11.41 12.57 6.08
N GLY A 81 -12.29 12.13 6.98
CA GLY A 81 -13.30 12.98 7.61
C GLY A 81 -12.67 14.13 8.41
N LEU A 82 -11.65 13.85 9.21
CA LEU A 82 -10.92 14.88 9.96
C LEU A 82 -10.16 15.84 9.02
N ALA A 83 -9.52 15.32 7.96
CA ALA A 83 -8.84 16.15 6.98
C ALA A 83 -9.81 17.10 6.25
N LEU A 84 -10.99 16.60 5.86
CA LEU A 84 -12.03 17.43 5.26
C LEU A 84 -12.58 18.46 6.24
N ALA A 85 -12.81 18.09 7.51
CA ALA A 85 -13.24 19.01 8.54
C ALA A 85 -12.23 20.14 8.75
N ALA A 86 -10.92 19.83 8.77
CA ALA A 86 -9.87 20.83 8.86
C ALA A 86 -9.91 21.81 7.67
N GLY A 87 -10.03 21.30 6.44
CA GLY A 87 -10.16 22.15 5.25
C GLY A 87 -11.40 23.02 5.26
N MET A 88 -12.54 22.49 5.72
CA MET A 88 -13.79 23.28 5.87
C MET A 88 -13.64 24.39 6.91
N ILE A 89 -12.99 24.14 8.05
CA ILE A 89 -12.72 25.16 9.07
C ILE A 89 -11.90 26.29 8.46
N GLN A 90 -10.84 25.99 7.68
CA GLN A 90 -10.02 27.00 7.00
C GLN A 90 -10.84 27.84 6.02
N LEU A 91 -11.63 27.19 5.16
CA LEU A 91 -12.45 27.88 4.15
C LEU A 91 -13.49 28.80 4.80
N LEU A 92 -14.18 28.32 5.85
CA LEU A 92 -15.21 29.12 6.54
C LEU A 92 -14.63 30.27 7.37
N ALA A 93 -13.43 30.07 7.94
CA ALA A 93 -12.79 31.10 8.74
C ALA A 93 -12.01 32.12 7.89
N GLY A 94 -11.78 31.84 6.60
CA GLY A 94 -10.95 32.69 5.74
C GLY A 94 -9.49 32.80 6.26
N GLN A 95 -9.01 31.82 7.00
CA GLN A 95 -7.65 31.78 7.57
C GLN A 95 -6.88 30.61 6.98
N THR A 96 -5.59 30.80 6.83
CA THR A 96 -4.69 29.77 6.34
C THR A 96 -3.77 29.25 7.46
N ALA A 97 -3.49 27.95 7.42
CA ALA A 97 -2.63 27.30 8.40
C ALA A 97 -1.39 26.71 7.69
N TYR A 98 -0.64 27.57 7.00
CA TYR A 98 0.44 27.20 6.07
C TYR A 98 1.34 26.05 6.51
N VAL A 99 1.85 26.08 7.75
CA VAL A 99 2.74 25.03 8.26
C VAL A 99 1.95 23.76 8.58
N ALA A 100 0.71 23.90 9.09
CA ALA A 100 -0.12 22.77 9.39
C ALA A 100 -0.62 22.06 8.12
N ASP A 101 -0.76 22.78 7.00
CA ASP A 101 -1.18 22.22 5.71
C ASP A 101 -0.18 21.20 5.15
N LEU A 102 1.08 21.22 5.60
CA LEU A 102 2.03 20.16 5.27
C LEU A 102 1.57 18.77 5.74
N ALA A 103 0.67 18.68 6.71
CA ALA A 103 0.05 17.43 7.14
C ALA A 103 -0.78 16.75 6.04
N TYR A 104 -1.29 17.50 5.06
CA TYR A 104 -2.00 16.90 3.93
C TYR A 104 -1.12 15.97 3.10
N ALA A 105 0.19 16.21 3.01
CA ALA A 105 1.10 15.33 2.28
C ALA A 105 1.09 13.87 2.79
N PRO A 106 1.33 13.58 4.08
CA PRO A 106 1.24 12.20 4.59
C PRO A 106 -0.19 11.64 4.62
N LEU A 107 -1.23 12.49 4.67
CA LEU A 107 -2.62 12.02 4.59
C LEU A 107 -2.95 11.54 3.16
N PHE A 108 -2.64 12.33 2.14
CA PHE A 108 -2.81 11.91 0.75
C PHE A 108 -1.87 10.77 0.35
N PHE A 109 -0.67 10.71 0.92
CA PHE A 109 0.22 9.55 0.77
C PHE A 109 -0.46 8.25 1.23
N THR A 110 -1.14 8.27 2.37
CA THR A 110 -1.88 7.11 2.89
C THR A 110 -3.04 6.73 1.96
N LEU A 111 -3.76 7.70 1.40
CA LEU A 111 -4.85 7.46 0.45
C LEU A 111 -4.33 6.93 -0.90
N GLY A 112 -3.15 7.39 -1.36
CA GLY A 112 -2.50 6.89 -2.57
C GLY A 112 -2.10 5.41 -2.48
N GLN A 113 -1.89 4.88 -1.27
CA GLN A 113 -1.54 3.48 -1.03
C GLN A 113 -2.76 2.54 -0.94
N GLN A 114 -3.99 3.04 -0.98
CA GLN A 114 -5.18 2.20 -0.86
C GLN A 114 -5.28 1.20 -2.00
N ALA A 115 -5.66 -0.04 -1.66
CA ALA A 115 -5.82 -1.12 -2.63
C ALA A 115 -7.02 -0.87 -3.56
N ASP A 116 -8.10 -0.29 -3.03
CA ASP A 116 -9.30 0.01 -3.80
C ASP A 116 -9.03 1.15 -4.80
N ARG A 117 -9.20 0.84 -6.09
CA ARG A 117 -9.04 1.79 -7.19
C ARG A 117 -9.99 2.99 -7.06
N ARG A 118 -11.23 2.75 -6.60
CA ARG A 118 -12.24 3.82 -6.47
C ARG A 118 -11.81 4.82 -5.40
N VAL A 119 -11.41 4.34 -4.22
CA VAL A 119 -10.92 5.19 -3.14
C VAL A 119 -9.69 5.97 -3.57
N ARG A 120 -8.77 5.34 -4.29
CA ARG A 120 -7.55 5.98 -4.78
C ARG A 120 -7.83 7.07 -5.81
N LEU A 121 -8.74 6.83 -6.77
CA LEU A 121 -9.11 7.83 -7.78
C LEU A 121 -9.94 8.98 -7.19
N THR A 122 -10.87 8.70 -6.29
CA THR A 122 -11.61 9.77 -5.59
C THR A 122 -10.68 10.63 -4.74
N ALA A 123 -9.70 10.01 -4.07
CA ALA A 123 -8.67 10.74 -3.31
C ALA A 123 -7.82 11.66 -4.20
N LEU A 124 -7.49 11.24 -5.44
CA LEU A 124 -6.80 12.10 -6.40
C LEU A 124 -7.68 13.29 -6.80
N GLY A 125 -8.95 13.05 -7.10
CA GLY A 125 -9.90 14.13 -7.40
C GLY A 125 -10.00 15.13 -6.25
N VAL A 126 -10.11 14.64 -5.03
CA VAL A 126 -10.13 15.48 -3.82
C VAL A 126 -8.81 16.25 -3.65
N ALA A 127 -7.65 15.63 -3.92
CA ALA A 127 -6.35 16.30 -3.84
C ALA A 127 -6.25 17.49 -4.81
N VAL A 128 -6.75 17.32 -6.04
CA VAL A 128 -6.78 18.40 -7.03
C VAL A 128 -7.73 19.51 -6.59
N LEU A 129 -8.96 19.16 -6.16
CA LEU A 129 -9.94 20.13 -5.67
C LEU A 129 -9.42 20.89 -4.44
N ALA A 130 -8.82 20.19 -3.49
CA ALA A 130 -8.22 20.79 -2.29
C ALA A 130 -7.10 21.76 -2.65
N SER A 131 -6.29 21.44 -3.67
CA SER A 131 -5.22 22.33 -4.12
C SER A 131 -5.76 23.64 -4.68
N VAL A 132 -6.82 23.57 -5.48
CA VAL A 132 -7.47 24.78 -6.04
C VAL A 132 -8.19 25.57 -4.94
N ALA A 133 -8.96 24.89 -4.09
CA ALA A 133 -9.71 25.56 -3.01
C ALA A 133 -8.77 26.21 -2.00
N GLY A 134 -7.68 25.54 -1.61
CA GLY A 134 -6.67 26.09 -0.72
C GLY A 134 -5.97 27.34 -1.31
N ALA A 135 -5.59 27.26 -2.59
CA ALA A 135 -4.98 28.40 -3.28
C ALA A 135 -5.94 29.61 -3.36
N THR A 136 -7.21 29.34 -3.68
CA THR A 136 -8.25 30.39 -3.72
C THR A 136 -8.45 31.03 -2.34
N ASN A 137 -8.45 30.21 -1.26
CA ASN A 137 -8.56 30.71 0.11
C ASN A 137 -7.39 31.62 0.47
N VAL A 138 -6.15 31.23 0.16
CA VAL A 138 -4.93 32.05 0.40
C VAL A 138 -5.03 33.40 -0.27
N VAL A 139 -5.48 33.45 -1.52
CA VAL A 139 -5.56 34.68 -2.28
C VAL A 139 -6.73 35.57 -1.81
N LEU A 140 -7.88 34.98 -1.48
CA LEU A 140 -9.05 35.72 -1.00
C LEU A 140 -8.93 36.18 0.45
N ALA A 141 -8.22 35.44 1.31
CA ALA A 141 -7.96 35.82 2.69
C ALA A 141 -7.10 37.10 2.84
N GLY A 142 -6.51 37.56 1.73
CA GLY A 142 -5.80 38.84 1.70
C GLY A 142 -4.53 38.89 2.53
N GLU A 143 -3.98 37.74 2.95
CA GLU A 143 -2.73 37.66 3.70
C GLU A 143 -1.51 38.11 2.87
N GLN A 144 -1.65 38.12 1.55
CA GLN A 144 -0.74 38.77 0.62
C GLN A 144 -1.42 40.04 0.11
N ALA A 145 -0.69 41.16 0.02
CA ALA A 145 -1.25 42.37 -0.55
C ALA A 145 -1.92 42.03 -1.90
N PRO A 146 -3.19 42.41 -2.12
CA PRO A 146 -3.90 42.05 -3.32
C PRO A 146 -3.09 42.61 -4.52
N PRO A 147 -2.79 41.76 -5.51
CA PRO A 147 -2.02 42.23 -6.67
C PRO A 147 -2.85 43.26 -7.44
N ASP A 148 -2.29 44.42 -7.67
CA ASP A 148 -2.94 45.59 -8.32
C ASP A 148 -3.28 45.33 -9.79
N THR A 149 -2.87 44.18 -10.34
CA THR A 149 -3.08 43.79 -11.74
C THR A 149 -3.67 42.41 -11.90
N ALA A 150 -4.50 42.21 -12.93
CA ALA A 150 -5.05 40.89 -13.28
C ALA A 150 -3.95 39.84 -13.55
N ILE A 151 -2.81 40.26 -14.09
CA ILE A 151 -1.65 39.38 -14.31
C ILE A 151 -1.04 38.96 -12.96
N GLY A 152 -0.89 39.86 -12.02
CA GLY A 152 -0.39 39.58 -10.69
C GLY A 152 -1.28 38.61 -9.95
N LEU A 153 -2.61 38.75 -10.03
CA LEU A 153 -3.59 37.83 -9.47
C LEU A 153 -3.47 36.44 -10.10
N ALA A 154 -3.37 36.36 -11.42
CA ALA A 154 -3.18 35.08 -12.11
C ALA A 154 -1.90 34.37 -11.69
N LEU A 155 -0.77 35.08 -11.59
CA LEU A 155 0.50 34.53 -11.16
C LEU A 155 0.46 34.06 -9.69
N SER A 156 -0.18 34.81 -8.81
CA SER A 156 -0.37 34.42 -7.40
C SER A 156 -1.23 33.15 -7.28
N LEU A 157 -2.35 33.09 -7.98
CA LEU A 157 -3.21 31.88 -8.01
C LEU A 157 -2.46 30.68 -8.60
N MET A 158 -1.72 30.84 -9.67
CA MET A 158 -0.93 29.76 -10.26
C MET A 158 0.16 29.25 -9.30
N GLY A 159 0.90 30.16 -8.68
CA GLY A 159 1.99 29.81 -7.75
C GLY A 159 1.46 29.10 -6.50
N THR A 160 0.41 29.61 -5.88
CA THR A 160 -0.20 28.99 -4.68
C THR A 160 -0.87 27.66 -5.02
N THR A 161 -1.55 27.55 -6.17
CA THR A 161 -2.11 26.26 -6.63
C THR A 161 -1.01 25.25 -6.89
N ALA A 162 0.08 25.63 -7.53
CA ALA A 162 1.22 24.73 -7.76
C ALA A 162 1.82 24.21 -6.45
N LEU A 163 2.01 25.09 -5.46
CA LEU A 163 2.54 24.69 -4.15
C LEU A 163 1.58 23.73 -3.42
N ALA A 164 0.28 24.04 -3.39
CA ALA A 164 -0.73 23.17 -2.80
C ALA A 164 -0.81 21.82 -3.53
N ALA A 165 -0.70 21.82 -4.86
CA ALA A 165 -0.68 20.57 -5.65
C ALA A 165 0.57 19.73 -5.35
N ILE A 166 1.73 20.33 -5.15
CA ILE A 166 2.93 19.58 -4.74
C ILE A 166 2.69 18.86 -3.41
N ILE A 167 2.01 19.49 -2.46
CA ILE A 167 1.69 18.89 -1.15
C ILE A 167 0.63 17.78 -1.30
N CYS A 168 -0.51 18.08 -1.88
CA CYS A 168 -1.65 17.17 -1.92
C CYS A 168 -1.47 16.08 -2.99
N VAL A 169 -1.25 16.48 -4.25
CA VAL A 169 -1.10 15.54 -5.37
C VAL A 169 0.24 14.84 -5.31
N GLY A 170 1.32 15.55 -4.95
CA GLY A 170 2.64 14.96 -4.74
C GLY A 170 2.64 13.91 -3.63
N GLY A 171 1.97 14.17 -2.51
CA GLY A 171 1.73 13.19 -1.46
C GLY A 171 1.02 11.94 -1.99
N TRP A 172 -0.07 12.12 -2.74
CA TRP A 172 -0.82 11.02 -3.35
C TRP A 172 0.05 10.23 -4.35
N VAL A 173 0.78 10.90 -5.24
CA VAL A 173 1.68 10.26 -6.23
C VAL A 173 2.74 9.41 -5.53
N ALA A 174 3.38 9.94 -4.49
CA ALA A 174 4.37 9.20 -3.70
C ALA A 174 3.75 7.94 -3.07
N GLY A 175 2.52 8.04 -2.54
CA GLY A 175 1.75 6.90 -2.01
C GLY A 175 1.44 5.86 -3.09
N PHE A 176 1.01 6.30 -4.26
CA PHE A 176 0.72 5.44 -5.40
C PHE A 176 1.96 4.70 -5.91
N ILE A 177 3.10 5.39 -6.04
CA ILE A 177 4.37 4.76 -6.41
C ILE A 177 4.75 3.68 -5.39
N ARG A 178 4.60 3.98 -4.09
CA ARG A 178 4.88 3.00 -3.02
C ARG A 178 3.98 1.78 -3.11
N TRP A 179 2.70 1.95 -3.42
CA TRP A 179 1.77 0.86 -3.66
C TRP A 179 2.20 0.00 -4.87
N GLN A 180 2.55 0.63 -6.01
CA GLN A 180 3.05 -0.09 -7.18
C GLN A 180 4.32 -0.90 -6.89
N GLN A 181 5.27 -0.31 -6.15
CA GLN A 181 6.49 -1.01 -5.76
C GLN A 181 6.20 -2.25 -4.92
N ARG A 182 5.25 -2.16 -3.97
CA ARG A 182 4.81 -3.32 -3.16
C ARG A 182 4.19 -4.40 -4.03
N GLN A 183 3.32 -4.04 -4.97
CA GLN A 183 2.71 -4.98 -5.91
C GLN A 183 3.77 -5.68 -6.79
N ALA A 184 4.73 -4.93 -7.30
CA ALA A 184 5.81 -5.49 -8.11
C ALA A 184 6.70 -6.47 -7.30
N VAL A 185 7.00 -6.15 -6.04
CA VAL A 185 7.74 -7.06 -5.15
C VAL A 185 6.95 -8.33 -4.89
N GLN A 186 5.66 -8.21 -4.57
CA GLN A 186 4.79 -9.37 -4.32
C GLN A 186 4.71 -10.26 -5.56
N ALA A 187 4.46 -9.70 -6.74
CA ALA A 187 4.42 -10.46 -7.99
C ALA A 187 5.74 -11.22 -8.28
N ARG A 188 6.88 -10.62 -7.93
CA ARG A 188 8.20 -11.30 -8.06
C ARG A 188 8.34 -12.48 -7.09
N ILE A 189 7.85 -12.34 -5.86
CA ILE A 189 7.86 -13.43 -4.87
C ILE A 189 6.98 -14.57 -5.37
N ASP A 190 5.75 -14.27 -5.80
CA ASP A 190 4.81 -15.26 -6.30
C ASP A 190 5.36 -16.01 -7.53
N ALA A 191 5.98 -15.28 -8.47
CA ALA A 191 6.63 -15.90 -9.63
C ALA A 191 7.79 -16.83 -9.23
N ARG A 192 8.61 -16.45 -8.23
CA ARG A 192 9.70 -17.32 -7.73
C ARG A 192 9.16 -18.58 -7.05
N LEU A 193 8.10 -18.47 -6.28
CA LEU A 193 7.45 -19.61 -5.64
C LEU A 193 6.87 -20.58 -6.69
N ALA A 194 6.17 -20.04 -7.70
CA ALA A 194 5.65 -20.84 -8.81
C ALA A 194 6.77 -21.55 -9.59
N ALA A 195 7.88 -20.88 -9.88
CA ALA A 195 9.02 -21.48 -10.56
C ALA A 195 9.70 -22.56 -9.70
N ALA A 196 9.81 -22.38 -8.40
CA ALA A 196 10.34 -23.38 -7.48
C ALA A 196 9.46 -24.64 -7.44
N GLU A 197 8.15 -24.49 -7.41
CA GLU A 197 7.21 -25.62 -7.42
C GLU A 197 7.26 -26.37 -8.77
N GLN A 198 7.35 -25.66 -9.89
CA GLN A 198 7.52 -26.30 -11.20
C GLN A 198 8.80 -27.14 -11.26
N ARG A 199 9.91 -26.63 -10.74
CA ARG A 199 11.18 -27.39 -10.68
C ARG A 199 11.05 -28.64 -9.81
N ARG A 200 10.37 -28.55 -8.68
CA ARG A 200 10.10 -29.68 -7.79
C ARG A 200 9.28 -30.75 -8.48
N ILE A 201 8.23 -30.34 -9.20
CA ILE A 201 7.40 -31.28 -9.97
C ILE A 201 8.23 -31.96 -11.06
N ALA A 202 9.04 -31.21 -11.82
CA ALA A 202 9.93 -31.76 -12.84
C ALA A 202 10.87 -32.82 -12.25
N GLN A 203 11.52 -32.52 -11.13
CA GLN A 203 12.40 -33.48 -10.43
C GLN A 203 11.68 -34.77 -10.02
N LEU A 204 10.42 -34.67 -9.55
CA LEU A 204 9.62 -35.86 -9.22
C LEU A 204 9.28 -36.70 -10.45
N TYR A 205 8.99 -36.06 -11.59
CA TYR A 205 8.80 -36.78 -12.86
C TYR A 205 10.07 -37.47 -13.33
N ASP A 206 11.22 -36.83 -13.26
CA ASP A 206 12.51 -37.40 -13.64
C ASP A 206 12.84 -38.63 -12.78
N LEU A 207 12.64 -38.55 -11.47
CA LEU A 207 12.83 -39.69 -10.56
C LEU A 207 11.87 -40.85 -10.86
N GLU A 208 10.62 -40.56 -11.17
CA GLU A 208 9.64 -41.60 -11.53
C GLU A 208 9.99 -42.26 -12.86
N GLN A 209 10.46 -41.47 -13.83
CA GLN A 209 10.93 -42.00 -15.12
C GLN A 209 12.15 -42.90 -14.96
N GLU A 210 13.10 -42.49 -14.13
CA GLU A 210 14.29 -43.31 -13.85
C GLU A 210 13.94 -44.62 -13.14
N ARG A 211 13.01 -44.57 -12.16
CA ARG A 211 12.48 -45.80 -11.53
C ARG A 211 11.84 -46.75 -12.52
N ARG A 212 11.04 -46.22 -13.46
CA ARG A 212 10.43 -47.07 -14.52
C ARG A 212 11.48 -47.68 -15.42
N ARG A 213 12.49 -46.92 -15.81
CA ARG A 213 13.61 -47.43 -16.62
C ARG A 213 14.34 -48.55 -15.92
N ILE A 214 14.72 -48.33 -14.63
CA ILE A 214 15.41 -49.35 -13.84
C ILE A 214 14.52 -50.63 -13.73
N ALA A 215 13.22 -50.48 -13.51
CA ALA A 215 12.30 -51.62 -13.42
C ALA A 215 12.25 -52.40 -14.75
N THR A 216 12.23 -51.69 -15.88
CA THR A 216 12.27 -52.34 -17.23
C THR A 216 13.57 -53.08 -17.46
N ASP A 217 14.72 -52.40 -17.19
CA ASP A 217 16.06 -52.99 -17.35
C ASP A 217 16.22 -54.23 -16.45
N MET A 218 15.73 -54.18 -15.21
CA MET A 218 15.74 -55.33 -14.29
C MET A 218 14.84 -56.49 -14.80
N HIS A 219 13.66 -56.15 -15.34
CA HIS A 219 12.78 -57.16 -15.92
C HIS A 219 13.44 -57.90 -17.10
N ASP A 220 14.11 -57.16 -17.99
CA ASP A 220 14.80 -57.71 -19.13
C ASP A 220 15.97 -58.60 -18.74
N VAL A 221 16.78 -58.20 -17.73
CA VAL A 221 17.88 -59.03 -17.19
C VAL A 221 17.33 -60.32 -16.56
N VAL A 222 16.26 -60.24 -15.78
CA VAL A 222 15.63 -61.41 -15.15
C VAL A 222 15.07 -62.32 -16.23
N ALA A 223 14.30 -61.81 -17.19
CA ALA A 223 13.71 -62.59 -18.28
C ALA A 223 14.79 -63.30 -19.10
N HIS A 224 15.90 -62.60 -19.43
CA HIS A 224 17.04 -63.21 -20.14
C HIS A 224 17.70 -64.33 -19.32
N SER A 225 17.91 -64.13 -18.02
CA SER A 225 18.50 -65.10 -17.12
C SER A 225 17.65 -66.37 -17.03
N TRP A 226 16.29 -66.21 -16.93
CA TRP A 226 15.36 -67.33 -16.94
C TRP A 226 15.37 -68.11 -18.28
N ALA A 227 15.46 -67.39 -19.42
CA ALA A 227 15.53 -68.02 -20.72
C ALA A 227 16.80 -68.90 -20.87
N VAL A 228 17.93 -68.42 -20.35
CA VAL A 228 19.19 -69.17 -20.33
C VAL A 228 19.07 -70.44 -19.45
N VAL A 229 18.50 -70.33 -18.25
CA VAL A 229 18.29 -71.46 -17.36
C VAL A 229 17.34 -72.49 -17.97
N ALA A 230 16.23 -72.06 -18.58
CA ALA A 230 15.30 -72.95 -19.26
C ALA A 230 15.95 -73.72 -20.43
N ALA A 231 16.74 -73.02 -21.25
CA ALA A 231 17.49 -73.67 -22.37
C ALA A 231 18.53 -74.68 -21.89
N GLN A 232 19.14 -74.47 -20.74
CA GLN A 232 20.08 -75.44 -20.14
C GLN A 232 19.36 -76.65 -19.57
N ALA A 233 18.14 -76.49 -19.02
CA ALA A 233 17.35 -77.59 -18.49
C ALA A 233 16.77 -78.49 -19.59
N ASP A 234 16.44 -77.95 -20.77
CA ASP A 234 15.92 -78.69 -21.90
C ASP A 234 17.02 -79.46 -22.67
N GLY A 235 18.31 -79.08 -22.47
CA GLY A 235 19.47 -79.72 -23.13
C GLY A 235 20.19 -80.81 -22.30
N ALA A 236 19.69 -81.15 -21.10
CA ALA A 236 20.19 -82.19 -20.20
C ALA A 236 19.29 -83.41 -20.20
#